data_b19e6a5fc724bd50b052ebf6b6711b1d
#
_entry.id   b19e6a5fc724bd50b052ebf6b6711b1d
#
_cell.length_a   1.000
_cell.length_b   1.000
_cell.length_c   1.000
_cell.angle_alpha   90.00
_cell.angle_beta   90.00
_cell.angle_gamma   90.00
#
_symmetry.space_group_name_H-M   'P 1'
#
loop_
_entity.id
_entity.type
_entity.pdbx_description
1 polymer ?
#
loop_
_entity_poly.entity_id
_entity_poly.type
_entity_poly.pdbx_seq_one_letter_code
_entity_poly.pdbx_strand_id
1 'polypeptide(L)'
;MKKPLKIILIILAVIVGLVAALLIWLTATQLNVKTETAVVTHGENSTASFAPGDDVSILTWNVGYAGLGEESDFFMDGGKQVRAPSKAVAEKNMDGIVSTVEALDADFTFLQEIEADPSTRSYGIEEAERMRTETGLDTAHARNYKCAFVPYPIPPIGKVSSGIMTLATAPIASAERIALPSPFKWPVSVANLKRCLMPVYIDLEGTDAQLVLVNLHLEAYDDGEGKAAQTAALKSFLEQEYAKGNYVIAGGDFNQTFPGGLDKYPIKNAELWTPGTLDDSMLPDGWRFAYDTSAPTCRLDNQPYDAESDATQHYVIDGFILSPNVELTSVQTQDDGFRFSDHNPVLLNIRLK
;
A
#
# COMPACT_ATOMS: atom_id res chain seq x y z
N MET A 1 -17.17 -53.31 -6.06
CA MET A 1 -16.02 -52.54 -5.62
C MET A 1 -15.38 -53.16 -4.39
N LYS A 2 -14.06 -53.39 -4.38
CA LYS A 2 -13.35 -53.93 -3.20
C LYS A 2 -13.46 -52.95 -2.02
N LYS A 3 -13.68 -53.46 -0.78
CA LYS A 3 -13.82 -52.62 0.43
C LYS A 3 -12.82 -51.44 0.52
N PRO A 4 -11.49 -51.63 0.26
CA PRO A 4 -10.52 -50.52 0.34
C PRO A 4 -10.79 -49.43 -0.68
N LEU A 5 -11.23 -49.76 -1.90
CA LEU A 5 -11.54 -48.72 -2.91
C LEU A 5 -12.76 -47.88 -2.50
N LYS A 6 -13.76 -48.48 -1.84
CA LYS A 6 -14.92 -47.73 -1.34
C LYS A 6 -14.51 -46.75 -0.22
N ILE A 7 -13.60 -47.15 0.68
CA ILE A 7 -13.08 -46.29 1.73
C ILE A 7 -12.29 -45.10 1.11
N ILE A 8 -11.41 -45.35 0.17
CA ILE A 8 -10.64 -44.31 -0.54
C ILE A 8 -11.58 -43.29 -1.20
N LEU A 9 -12.62 -43.76 -1.90
CA LEU A 9 -13.60 -42.89 -2.55
C LEU A 9 -14.40 -42.06 -1.53
N ILE A 10 -14.74 -42.60 -0.38
CA ILE A 10 -15.41 -41.86 0.69
C ILE A 10 -14.48 -40.77 1.24
N ILE A 11 -13.21 -41.11 1.54
CA ILE A 11 -12.22 -40.11 2.01
C ILE A 11 -12.04 -39.02 1.01
N LEU A 12 -11.87 -39.33 -0.28
CA LEU A 12 -11.76 -38.33 -1.36
C LEU A 12 -12.99 -37.45 -1.44
N ALA A 13 -14.19 -38.00 -1.37
CA ALA A 13 -15.43 -37.25 -1.39
C ALA A 13 -15.55 -36.27 -0.19
N VAL A 14 -15.13 -36.71 1.00
CA VAL A 14 -15.08 -35.85 2.18
C VAL A 14 -14.09 -34.71 2.01
N ILE A 15 -12.87 -34.98 1.50
CA ILE A 15 -11.87 -33.95 1.23
C ILE A 15 -12.39 -32.92 0.22
N VAL A 16 -12.96 -33.37 -0.90
CA VAL A 16 -13.56 -32.49 -1.91
C VAL A 16 -14.69 -31.66 -1.30
N GLY A 17 -15.54 -32.28 -0.48
CA GLY A 17 -16.62 -31.57 0.23
C GLY A 17 -16.10 -30.47 1.16
N LEU A 18 -15.04 -30.76 1.93
CA LEU A 18 -14.41 -29.76 2.81
C LEU A 18 -13.77 -28.62 2.03
N VAL A 19 -13.04 -28.92 0.95
CA VAL A 19 -12.45 -27.89 0.08
C VAL A 19 -13.53 -27.02 -0.55
N ALA A 20 -14.61 -27.63 -1.05
CA ALA A 20 -15.73 -26.87 -1.62
C ALA A 20 -16.39 -25.97 -0.57
N ALA A 21 -16.64 -26.48 0.64
CA ALA A 21 -17.20 -25.69 1.73
C ALA A 21 -16.30 -24.51 2.11
N LEU A 22 -14.98 -24.72 2.19
CA LEU A 22 -13.99 -23.66 2.43
C LEU A 22 -14.05 -22.61 1.34
N LEU A 23 -14.01 -22.98 0.06
CA LEU A 23 -14.07 -22.03 -1.07
C LEU A 23 -15.38 -21.24 -1.09
N ILE A 24 -16.52 -21.87 -0.79
CA ILE A 24 -17.82 -21.18 -0.69
C ILE A 24 -17.77 -20.14 0.42
N TRP A 25 -17.28 -20.54 1.61
CA TRP A 25 -17.17 -19.63 2.75
C TRP A 25 -16.25 -18.45 2.47
N LEU A 26 -15.06 -18.70 1.91
CA LEU A 26 -14.12 -17.65 1.54
C LEU A 26 -14.70 -16.72 0.48
N THR A 27 -15.39 -17.28 -0.54
CA THR A 27 -16.06 -16.49 -1.59
C THR A 27 -17.16 -15.60 -1.01
N ALA A 28 -17.93 -16.10 -0.05
CA ALA A 28 -19.00 -15.34 0.58
C ALA A 28 -18.51 -14.23 1.53
N THR A 29 -17.30 -14.39 2.06
CA THR A 29 -16.73 -13.46 3.07
C THR A 29 -15.61 -12.55 2.53
N GLN A 30 -15.22 -12.69 1.26
CA GLN A 30 -14.22 -11.83 0.64
C GLN A 30 -14.66 -10.38 0.52
N LEU A 31 -13.72 -9.48 0.30
CA LEU A 31 -14.03 -8.09 -0.02
C LEU A 31 -14.84 -8.03 -1.34
N ASN A 32 -16.06 -7.50 -1.25
CA ASN A 32 -16.86 -7.25 -2.44
C ASN A 32 -16.47 -5.88 -3.01
N VAL A 33 -15.78 -5.90 -4.14
CA VAL A 33 -15.21 -4.69 -4.72
C VAL A 33 -16.19 -3.99 -5.63
N LYS A 34 -16.70 -2.88 -5.15
CA LYS A 34 -17.32 -1.86 -5.99
C LYS A 34 -16.60 -0.55 -5.71
N THR A 35 -16.75 0.45 -6.59
CA THR A 35 -16.42 1.82 -6.24
C THR A 35 -17.34 2.22 -5.10
N GLU A 36 -16.77 2.58 -3.96
CA GLU A 36 -17.47 2.90 -2.72
C GLU A 36 -16.90 4.19 -2.16
N THR A 37 -17.67 4.89 -1.35
CA THR A 37 -17.13 5.95 -0.49
C THR A 37 -16.12 5.32 0.47
N ALA A 38 -14.92 5.88 0.57
CA ALA A 38 -13.95 5.47 1.58
C ALA A 38 -14.46 5.88 2.97
N VAL A 39 -14.04 5.16 4.00
CA VAL A 39 -14.44 5.50 5.37
C VAL A 39 -13.64 6.72 5.82
N VAL A 40 -14.32 7.86 5.98
CA VAL A 40 -13.74 9.08 6.54
C VAL A 40 -14.09 9.15 8.04
N THR A 41 -13.10 9.44 8.86
CA THR A 41 -13.27 9.70 10.29
C THR A 41 -12.57 11.02 10.63
N HIS A 42 -13.32 11.96 11.18
CA HIS A 42 -12.79 13.26 11.54
C HIS A 42 -12.07 13.22 12.90
N GLY A 43 -10.95 13.91 12.97
CA GLY A 43 -10.13 14.08 14.15
C GLY A 43 -10.21 15.51 14.69
N GLU A 44 -9.76 15.72 15.93
CA GLU A 44 -9.80 17.04 16.56
C GLU A 44 -8.62 17.94 16.14
N ASN A 45 -7.55 17.33 15.56
CA ASN A 45 -6.31 18.03 15.20
C ASN A 45 -6.28 18.51 13.73
N SER A 46 -7.31 18.20 12.93
CA SER A 46 -7.38 18.59 11.51
C SER A 46 -8.01 19.96 11.33
N THR A 47 -7.21 20.98 11.58
CA THR A 47 -7.63 22.41 11.56
C THR A 47 -6.87 23.26 10.56
N ALA A 48 -5.91 22.70 9.84
CA ALA A 48 -5.18 23.40 8.79
C ALA A 48 -6.10 23.75 7.61
N SER A 49 -5.76 24.81 6.90
CA SER A 49 -6.38 25.18 5.63
C SER A 49 -5.31 25.55 4.62
N PHE A 50 -5.56 25.28 3.36
CA PHE A 50 -4.63 25.50 2.26
C PHE A 50 -5.28 26.33 1.16
N ALA A 51 -4.46 27.10 0.43
CA ALA A 51 -4.85 27.92 -0.69
C ALA A 51 -3.85 27.77 -1.86
N PRO A 52 -4.19 28.17 -3.08
CA PRO A 52 -3.21 28.33 -4.14
C PRO A 52 -2.05 29.26 -3.71
N GLY A 53 -0.82 28.82 -3.94
CA GLY A 53 0.40 29.49 -3.50
C GLY A 53 1.04 28.90 -2.24
N ASP A 54 0.34 28.06 -1.50
CA ASP A 54 0.86 27.46 -0.28
C ASP A 54 1.83 26.31 -0.57
N ASP A 55 2.78 26.14 0.35
CA ASP A 55 3.64 24.96 0.43
C ASP A 55 2.89 23.85 1.16
N VAL A 56 3.03 22.62 0.70
CA VAL A 56 2.38 21.41 1.26
C VAL A 56 3.37 20.26 1.33
N SER A 57 3.36 19.54 2.42
CA SER A 57 4.18 18.35 2.66
C SER A 57 3.35 17.08 2.64
N ILE A 58 3.86 16.02 1.98
CA ILE A 58 3.16 14.73 1.85
C ILE A 58 4.14 13.59 2.12
N LEU A 59 3.83 12.76 3.08
CA LEU A 59 4.56 11.54 3.38
C LEU A 59 3.88 10.34 2.70
N THR A 60 4.64 9.43 2.09
CA THR A 60 4.14 8.09 1.74
C THR A 60 4.99 7.01 2.37
N TRP A 61 4.34 5.96 2.89
CA TRP A 61 5.02 4.84 3.51
C TRP A 61 4.16 3.56 3.47
N ASN A 62 4.68 2.50 2.85
CA ASN A 62 4.16 1.16 3.04
C ASN A 62 4.65 0.65 4.40
N VAL A 63 3.73 0.38 5.32
CA VAL A 63 4.07 0.03 6.72
C VAL A 63 4.10 -1.48 6.98
N GLY A 64 3.97 -2.31 5.92
CA GLY A 64 4.14 -3.76 6.01
C GLY A 64 3.33 -4.40 7.13
N TYR A 65 2.09 -3.95 7.40
CA TYR A 65 1.22 -4.40 8.51
C TYR A 65 1.97 -4.56 9.85
N ALA A 66 2.90 -3.67 10.14
CA ALA A 66 3.82 -3.71 11.29
C ALA A 66 4.56 -5.07 11.45
N GLY A 67 4.60 -5.86 10.39
CA GLY A 67 5.14 -7.22 10.38
C GLY A 67 6.47 -7.38 9.70
N LEU A 68 6.89 -6.43 8.86
CA LEU A 68 8.01 -6.54 7.92
C LEU A 68 9.19 -5.60 8.27
N GLY A 69 9.46 -5.39 9.56
CA GLY A 69 10.62 -4.62 10.02
C GLY A 69 11.96 -5.36 9.85
N GLU A 70 13.02 -4.82 10.43
CA GLU A 70 14.40 -5.31 10.27
C GLU A 70 14.61 -6.81 10.57
N GLU A 71 13.76 -7.40 11.45
CA GLU A 71 13.87 -8.79 11.90
C GLU A 71 13.09 -9.78 11.04
N SER A 72 12.38 -9.32 10.00
CA SER A 72 11.52 -10.15 9.14
C SER A 72 12.28 -10.86 8.01
N ASP A 73 11.66 -11.95 7.54
CA ASP A 73 12.04 -12.67 6.31
C ASP A 73 10.77 -13.17 5.61
N PHE A 74 10.20 -12.37 4.72
CA PHE A 74 8.89 -12.61 4.15
C PHE A 74 8.87 -13.76 3.12
N PHE A 75 7.91 -14.66 3.24
CA PHE A 75 7.86 -15.88 2.41
C PHE A 75 7.65 -15.63 0.91
N MET A 76 6.96 -14.55 0.53
CA MET A 76 6.75 -14.20 -0.88
C MET A 76 8.04 -13.71 -1.56
N ASP A 77 8.98 -13.19 -0.78
CA ASP A 77 10.27 -12.70 -1.24
C ASP A 77 11.38 -13.76 -1.20
N GLY A 78 11.02 -14.97 -0.78
CA GLY A 78 11.95 -16.08 -0.65
C GLY A 78 12.36 -16.40 0.79
N GLY A 79 11.83 -15.68 1.78
CA GLY A 79 11.97 -15.97 3.21
C GLY A 79 11.02 -17.07 3.68
N LYS A 80 10.63 -17.06 4.96
CA LYS A 80 9.82 -18.13 5.59
C LYS A 80 8.64 -17.61 6.39
N GLN A 81 8.72 -16.36 6.87
CA GLN A 81 7.73 -15.80 7.79
C GLN A 81 6.51 -15.28 7.03
N VAL A 82 5.37 -15.28 7.68
CA VAL A 82 4.10 -14.72 7.17
C VAL A 82 3.64 -13.50 7.98
N ARG A 83 4.36 -13.18 9.05
CA ARG A 83 4.10 -12.09 9.99
C ARG A 83 5.36 -11.86 10.83
N ALA A 84 5.38 -10.78 11.61
CA ALA A 84 6.47 -10.51 12.55
C ALA A 84 6.83 -11.75 13.41
N PRO A 85 8.10 -11.90 13.84
CA PRO A 85 8.54 -13.05 14.66
C PRO A 85 7.73 -13.24 15.94
N SER A 86 7.21 -12.15 16.52
CA SER A 86 6.38 -12.16 17.73
C SER A 86 5.45 -10.95 17.78
N LYS A 87 4.44 -11.02 18.67
CA LYS A 87 3.58 -9.87 18.95
C LYS A 87 4.36 -8.66 19.46
N ALA A 88 5.36 -8.87 20.31
CA ALA A 88 6.20 -7.80 20.84
C ALA A 88 7.00 -7.07 19.74
N VAL A 89 7.46 -7.79 18.71
CA VAL A 89 8.11 -7.18 17.53
C VAL A 89 7.11 -6.37 16.72
N ALA A 90 5.91 -6.91 16.46
CA ALA A 90 4.86 -6.16 15.77
C ALA A 90 4.45 -4.88 16.53
N GLU A 91 4.34 -4.95 17.87
CA GLU A 91 4.08 -3.77 18.71
C GLU A 91 5.22 -2.76 18.64
N LYS A 92 6.48 -3.20 18.74
CA LYS A 92 7.67 -2.35 18.54
C LYS A 92 7.65 -1.63 17.17
N ASN A 93 7.34 -2.39 16.12
CA ASN A 93 7.27 -1.82 14.78
C ASN A 93 6.15 -0.78 14.68
N MET A 94 4.96 -1.09 15.22
CA MET A 94 3.84 -0.15 15.22
C MET A 94 4.14 1.12 16.02
N ASP A 95 4.78 1.00 17.18
CA ASP A 95 5.25 2.16 17.98
C ASP A 95 6.23 3.03 17.18
N GLY A 96 7.17 2.37 16.46
CA GLY A 96 8.12 3.04 15.59
C GLY A 96 7.46 3.73 14.39
N ILE A 97 6.45 3.08 13.77
CA ILE A 97 5.69 3.66 12.65
C ILE A 97 4.98 4.93 13.10
N VAL A 98 4.24 4.88 14.22
CA VAL A 98 3.55 6.07 14.75
C VAL A 98 4.55 7.19 15.05
N SER A 99 5.62 6.87 15.80
CA SER A 99 6.62 7.86 16.17
C SER A 99 7.33 8.49 14.95
N THR A 100 7.54 7.73 13.88
CA THR A 100 8.13 8.25 12.63
C THR A 100 7.17 9.19 11.91
N VAL A 101 5.87 8.84 11.82
CA VAL A 101 4.84 9.70 11.22
C VAL A 101 4.73 11.02 12.00
N GLU A 102 4.69 10.95 13.34
CA GLU A 102 4.64 12.15 14.19
C GLU A 102 5.91 13.01 14.06
N ALA A 103 7.09 12.40 13.98
CA ALA A 103 8.36 13.12 13.89
C ALA A 103 8.56 13.80 12.53
N LEU A 104 8.05 13.24 11.45
CA LEU A 104 8.11 13.83 10.10
C LEU A 104 7.07 14.94 9.89
N ASP A 105 6.02 14.98 10.72
CA ASP A 105 5.02 16.07 10.83
C ASP A 105 4.55 16.60 9.47
N ALA A 106 4.24 15.69 8.53
CA ALA A 106 3.76 16.05 7.21
C ALA A 106 2.28 16.48 7.24
N ASP A 107 1.90 17.43 6.38
CA ASP A 107 0.50 17.89 6.26
C ASP A 107 -0.44 16.74 5.88
N PHE A 108 0.05 15.82 5.06
CA PHE A 108 -0.68 14.62 4.66
C PHE A 108 0.22 13.39 4.70
N THR A 109 -0.35 12.25 5.11
CA THR A 109 0.38 10.97 5.16
C THR A 109 -0.40 9.87 4.44
N PHE A 110 0.25 9.22 3.48
CA PHE A 110 -0.27 8.05 2.77
C PHE A 110 0.36 6.78 3.33
N LEU A 111 -0.43 5.92 3.93
CA LEU A 111 0.02 4.63 4.44
C LEU A 111 -0.54 3.51 3.57
N GLN A 112 0.30 2.52 3.25
CA GLN A 112 -0.11 1.30 2.57
C GLN A 112 0.10 0.10 3.50
N GLU A 113 -0.60 -0.99 3.25
CA GLU A 113 -0.59 -2.22 4.05
C GLU A 113 -1.00 -2.07 5.52
N ILE A 114 -1.76 -1.06 5.88
CA ILE A 114 -2.23 -0.86 7.26
C ILE A 114 -3.47 -1.72 7.54
N GLU A 115 -3.46 -2.50 8.62
CA GLU A 115 -4.61 -3.35 9.01
C GLU A 115 -5.76 -2.49 9.55
N ALA A 116 -6.93 -2.65 8.91
CA ALA A 116 -8.16 -1.93 9.29
C ALA A 116 -8.91 -2.57 10.45
N ASP A 117 -8.81 -3.89 10.59
CA ASP A 117 -9.43 -4.67 11.65
C ASP A 117 -8.38 -5.66 12.20
N PRO A 118 -8.51 -6.10 13.47
CA PRO A 118 -7.61 -7.08 14.03
C PRO A 118 -7.44 -8.30 13.12
N SER A 119 -6.21 -8.61 12.74
CA SER A 119 -5.86 -9.71 11.84
C SER A 119 -4.94 -10.73 12.51
N THR A 120 -4.79 -11.90 11.88
CA THR A 120 -3.87 -12.92 12.39
C THR A 120 -2.42 -12.50 12.18
N ARG A 121 -2.11 -11.84 11.05
CA ARG A 121 -0.73 -11.46 10.71
C ARG A 121 -0.22 -10.28 11.54
N SER A 122 -1.11 -9.38 11.99
CA SER A 122 -0.77 -8.28 12.90
C SER A 122 -0.91 -8.63 14.38
N TYR A 123 -1.10 -9.90 14.74
CA TYR A 123 -1.34 -10.35 16.12
C TYR A 123 -2.53 -9.66 16.82
N GLY A 124 -3.50 -9.18 16.03
CA GLY A 124 -4.68 -8.50 16.53
C GLY A 124 -4.45 -7.03 16.90
N ILE A 125 -3.34 -6.44 16.49
CA ILE A 125 -3.10 -4.99 16.63
C ILE A 125 -4.09 -4.24 15.71
N GLU A 126 -4.74 -3.21 16.27
CA GLU A 126 -5.67 -2.33 15.56
C GLU A 126 -4.90 -1.14 14.99
N GLU A 127 -4.10 -1.38 13.94
CA GLU A 127 -3.12 -0.44 13.42
C GLU A 127 -3.74 0.88 12.96
N ALA A 128 -4.79 0.81 12.13
CA ALA A 128 -5.48 2.01 11.64
C ALA A 128 -6.14 2.81 12.78
N GLU A 129 -6.70 2.13 13.77
CA GLU A 129 -7.30 2.79 14.95
C GLU A 129 -6.23 3.43 15.83
N ARG A 130 -5.08 2.77 16.02
CA ARG A 130 -3.94 3.37 16.73
C ARG A 130 -3.46 4.63 16.04
N MET A 131 -3.21 4.56 14.73
CA MET A 131 -2.77 5.71 13.95
C MET A 131 -3.75 6.88 14.09
N ARG A 132 -5.05 6.61 13.97
CA ARG A 132 -6.10 7.61 14.13
C ARG A 132 -6.13 8.25 15.52
N THR A 133 -6.03 7.43 16.58
CA THR A 133 -6.18 7.91 17.97
C THR A 133 -4.93 8.60 18.48
N GLU A 134 -3.75 8.14 18.10
CA GLU A 134 -2.49 8.72 18.55
C GLU A 134 -2.21 10.06 17.84
N THR A 135 -2.50 10.19 16.55
CA THR A 135 -2.33 11.46 15.81
C THR A 135 -3.49 12.45 16.03
N GLY A 136 -4.70 11.97 16.23
CA GLY A 136 -5.90 12.80 16.32
C GLY A 136 -6.28 13.51 15.01
N LEU A 137 -5.71 13.09 13.88
CA LEU A 137 -5.94 13.68 12.56
C LEU A 137 -7.19 13.11 11.87
N ASP A 138 -7.74 13.84 10.90
CA ASP A 138 -8.70 13.29 9.95
C ASP A 138 -8.08 12.11 9.21
N THR A 139 -8.86 11.06 9.02
CA THR A 139 -8.40 9.88 8.31
C THR A 139 -9.38 9.43 7.25
N ALA A 140 -8.87 8.99 6.11
CA ALA A 140 -9.63 8.22 5.13
C ALA A 140 -9.02 6.83 5.02
N HIS A 141 -9.85 5.78 4.95
CA HIS A 141 -9.39 4.41 4.85
C HIS A 141 -10.16 3.64 3.77
N ALA A 142 -9.44 2.92 2.90
CA ALA A 142 -9.99 2.03 1.89
C ALA A 142 -9.37 0.64 1.99
N ARG A 143 -10.20 -0.39 2.26
CA ARG A 143 -9.72 -1.78 2.25
C ARG A 143 -9.36 -2.23 0.84
N ASN A 144 -8.21 -2.85 0.71
CA ASN A 144 -7.79 -3.51 -0.53
C ASN A 144 -7.49 -5.01 -0.34
N TYR A 145 -7.41 -5.50 0.91
CA TYR A 145 -7.23 -6.90 1.23
C TYR A 145 -8.12 -7.32 2.39
N LYS A 146 -9.09 -8.20 2.12
CA LYS A 146 -9.91 -8.84 3.15
C LYS A 146 -10.13 -10.30 2.79
N CYS A 147 -9.63 -11.18 3.65
CA CYS A 147 -9.86 -12.61 3.56
C CYS A 147 -10.04 -13.19 4.97
N ALA A 148 -11.11 -13.98 5.16
CA ALA A 148 -11.41 -14.55 6.47
C ALA A 148 -10.35 -15.58 6.90
N PHE A 149 -9.71 -16.25 5.95
CA PHE A 149 -8.62 -17.19 6.20
C PHE A 149 -7.81 -17.46 4.94
N VAL A 150 -6.55 -17.03 4.92
CA VAL A 150 -5.58 -17.37 3.89
C VAL A 150 -4.85 -18.62 4.31
N PRO A 151 -5.09 -19.79 3.65
CA PRO A 151 -4.62 -21.10 4.12
C PRO A 151 -3.14 -21.40 3.82
N TYR A 152 -2.47 -20.53 3.11
CA TYR A 152 -1.09 -20.72 2.64
C TYR A 152 -0.20 -19.54 3.07
N PRO A 153 1.10 -19.73 3.30
CA PRO A 153 1.84 -21.00 3.31
C PRO A 153 1.53 -21.86 4.57
N ILE A 154 2.47 -22.63 5.07
CA ILE A 154 2.38 -23.32 6.37
C ILE A 154 3.55 -22.82 7.23
N PRO A 155 3.25 -22.14 8.37
CA PRO A 155 1.92 -21.84 8.94
C PRO A 155 1.11 -20.86 8.08
N PRO A 156 -0.25 -20.90 8.14
CA PRO A 156 -1.09 -20.05 7.32
C PRO A 156 -1.02 -18.59 7.77
N ILE A 157 -1.20 -17.66 6.81
CA ILE A 157 -1.35 -16.23 7.11
C ILE A 157 -2.57 -16.00 8.02
N GLY A 158 -3.66 -16.74 7.78
CA GLY A 158 -4.89 -16.63 8.56
C GLY A 158 -5.77 -15.47 8.10
N LYS A 159 -6.46 -14.81 9.04
CA LYS A 159 -7.33 -13.66 8.75
C LYS A 159 -6.48 -12.44 8.42
N VAL A 160 -6.88 -11.71 7.37
CA VAL A 160 -6.31 -10.41 6.96
C VAL A 160 -7.43 -9.39 6.71
N SER A 161 -7.17 -8.13 7.02
CA SER A 161 -8.08 -7.02 6.76
C SER A 161 -7.31 -5.71 6.64
N SER A 162 -6.56 -5.54 5.57
CA SER A 162 -5.73 -4.35 5.37
C SER A 162 -6.17 -3.48 4.20
N GLY A 163 -5.60 -2.31 4.12
CA GLY A 163 -5.88 -1.34 3.10
C GLY A 163 -4.84 -0.27 2.98
N ILE A 164 -5.29 0.85 2.45
CA ILE A 164 -4.55 2.10 2.38
C ILE A 164 -5.26 3.15 3.23
N MET A 165 -4.48 4.00 3.89
CA MET A 165 -4.98 5.04 4.80
C MET A 165 -4.32 6.38 4.48
N THR A 166 -5.09 7.45 4.51
CA THR A 166 -4.57 8.82 4.41
C THR A 166 -4.91 9.55 5.69
N LEU A 167 -3.91 10.21 6.28
CA LEU A 167 -4.07 11.15 7.38
C LEU A 167 -3.95 12.57 6.81
N ALA A 168 -4.69 13.51 7.39
CA ALA A 168 -4.73 14.90 6.93
C ALA A 168 -4.77 15.86 8.11
N THR A 169 -3.95 16.91 8.08
CA THR A 169 -4.02 18.04 9.03
C THR A 169 -5.16 19.01 8.70
N ALA A 170 -5.67 18.97 7.46
CA ALA A 170 -6.86 19.70 7.02
C ALA A 170 -8.10 18.80 7.04
N PRO A 171 -9.31 19.38 7.20
CA PRO A 171 -10.56 18.62 7.11
C PRO A 171 -10.72 17.91 5.76
N ILE A 172 -11.02 16.62 5.79
CA ILE A 172 -11.33 15.84 4.59
C ILE A 172 -12.76 16.12 4.15
N ALA A 173 -12.94 16.73 2.97
CA ALA A 173 -14.25 17.00 2.41
C ALA A 173 -14.96 15.71 1.95
N SER A 174 -14.24 14.83 1.29
CA SER A 174 -14.71 13.51 0.87
C SER A 174 -13.56 12.58 0.51
N ALA A 175 -13.84 11.27 0.45
CA ALA A 175 -12.89 10.29 -0.05
C ALA A 175 -13.64 9.14 -0.76
N GLU A 176 -13.00 8.56 -1.77
CA GLU A 176 -13.56 7.47 -2.55
C GLU A 176 -12.61 6.27 -2.58
N ARG A 177 -13.16 5.09 -2.76
CA ARG A 177 -12.42 3.88 -3.10
C ARG A 177 -12.72 3.50 -4.53
N ILE A 178 -11.77 3.65 -5.43
CA ILE A 178 -11.90 3.32 -6.85
C ILE A 178 -11.21 1.99 -7.10
N ALA A 179 -11.99 0.96 -7.44
CA ALA A 179 -11.46 -0.38 -7.72
C ALA A 179 -10.56 -0.38 -8.95
N LEU A 180 -9.38 -0.96 -8.83
CA LEU A 180 -8.48 -1.20 -9.94
C LEU A 180 -8.72 -2.58 -10.57
N PRO A 181 -8.37 -2.78 -11.85
CA PRO A 181 -8.40 -4.09 -12.48
C PRO A 181 -7.58 -5.12 -11.70
N SER A 182 -8.14 -6.34 -11.53
CA SER A 182 -7.44 -7.44 -10.87
C SER A 182 -7.03 -8.49 -11.92
N PRO A 183 -5.75 -8.91 -11.97
CA PRO A 183 -5.29 -9.95 -12.86
C PRO A 183 -5.76 -11.34 -12.43
N PHE A 184 -6.16 -11.51 -11.19
CA PHE A 184 -6.48 -12.81 -10.60
C PHE A 184 -7.93 -13.22 -10.83
N LYS A 185 -8.12 -14.47 -11.28
CA LYS A 185 -9.44 -15.09 -11.48
C LYS A 185 -9.81 -15.95 -10.26
N TRP A 186 -11.11 -16.21 -10.11
CA TRP A 186 -11.57 -17.20 -9.13
C TRP A 186 -10.99 -18.61 -9.43
N PRO A 187 -10.56 -19.40 -8.46
CA PRO A 187 -10.67 -19.16 -7.01
C PRO A 187 -9.50 -18.34 -6.40
N VAL A 188 -8.42 -18.10 -7.14
CA VAL A 188 -7.21 -17.43 -6.66
C VAL A 188 -7.52 -16.01 -6.14
N SER A 189 -8.40 -15.28 -6.84
CA SER A 189 -8.81 -13.91 -6.45
C SER A 189 -9.44 -13.81 -5.06
N VAL A 190 -9.93 -14.91 -4.48
CA VAL A 190 -10.58 -14.90 -3.16
C VAL A 190 -9.59 -14.56 -2.03
N ALA A 191 -8.33 -14.99 -2.19
CA ALA A 191 -7.26 -14.79 -1.21
C ALA A 191 -6.20 -13.77 -1.67
N ASN A 192 -6.50 -12.98 -2.70
CA ASN A 192 -5.61 -11.94 -3.21
C ASN A 192 -6.14 -10.53 -2.95
N LEU A 193 -5.21 -9.57 -3.00
CA LEU A 193 -5.53 -8.15 -2.89
C LEU A 193 -6.47 -7.71 -4.01
N LYS A 194 -7.32 -6.75 -3.67
CA LYS A 194 -8.22 -6.05 -4.58
C LYS A 194 -7.84 -4.59 -4.59
N ARG A 195 -6.76 -4.32 -5.32
CA ARG A 195 -6.10 -3.00 -5.40
C ARG A 195 -7.11 -1.89 -5.70
N CYS A 196 -6.87 -0.70 -5.19
CA CYS A 196 -7.71 0.47 -5.43
C CYS A 196 -6.86 1.74 -5.43
N LEU A 197 -7.41 2.81 -6.00
CA LEU A 197 -7.02 4.17 -5.72
C LEU A 197 -7.90 4.69 -4.59
N MET A 198 -7.36 5.55 -3.74
CA MET A 198 -8.13 6.28 -2.75
C MET A 198 -7.87 7.77 -2.91
N PRO A 199 -8.63 8.46 -3.77
CA PRO A 199 -8.63 9.91 -3.81
C PRO A 199 -9.29 10.47 -2.54
N VAL A 200 -8.60 11.42 -1.93
CA VAL A 200 -9.05 12.24 -0.80
C VAL A 200 -9.12 13.68 -1.29
N TYR A 201 -10.25 14.34 -1.07
CA TYR A 201 -10.52 15.67 -1.54
C TYR A 201 -10.45 16.65 -0.37
N ILE A 202 -9.60 17.68 -0.54
CA ILE A 202 -9.42 18.77 0.42
C ILE A 202 -9.86 20.06 -0.27
N ASP A 203 -10.76 20.79 0.37
CA ASP A 203 -11.19 22.10 -0.11
C ASP A 203 -10.07 23.12 0.05
N LEU A 204 -9.89 23.98 -0.95
CA LEU A 204 -8.89 25.05 -0.93
C LEU A 204 -9.57 26.39 -0.73
N GLU A 205 -8.95 27.26 0.07
CA GLU A 205 -9.47 28.61 0.29
C GLU A 205 -9.34 29.48 -0.99
N GLY A 206 -10.38 30.27 -1.26
CA GLY A 206 -10.37 31.25 -2.35
C GLY A 206 -10.55 30.69 -3.75
N THR A 207 -10.85 29.40 -3.90
CA THR A 207 -11.08 28.76 -5.20
C THR A 207 -12.12 27.65 -5.10
N ASP A 208 -12.75 27.29 -6.23
CA ASP A 208 -13.59 26.09 -6.36
C ASP A 208 -12.78 24.82 -6.67
N ALA A 209 -11.47 24.96 -6.97
CA ALA A 209 -10.58 23.84 -7.18
C ALA A 209 -10.28 23.13 -5.84
N GLN A 210 -10.07 21.82 -5.89
CA GLN A 210 -9.69 21.03 -4.73
C GLN A 210 -8.25 20.51 -4.87
N LEU A 211 -7.61 20.23 -3.73
CA LEU A 211 -6.43 19.39 -3.66
C LEU A 211 -6.89 17.93 -3.60
N VAL A 212 -6.54 17.15 -4.62
CA VAL A 212 -6.90 15.75 -4.77
C VAL A 212 -5.67 14.89 -4.49
N LEU A 213 -5.68 14.21 -3.36
CA LEU A 213 -4.61 13.37 -2.84
C LEU A 213 -4.95 11.91 -3.10
N VAL A 214 -4.21 11.24 -3.97
CA VAL A 214 -4.52 9.87 -4.42
C VAL A 214 -3.53 8.90 -3.81
N ASN A 215 -3.90 8.27 -2.70
CA ASN A 215 -3.12 7.19 -2.13
C ASN A 215 -3.32 5.91 -2.97
N LEU A 216 -2.23 5.20 -3.27
CA LEU A 216 -2.24 3.98 -4.07
C LEU A 216 -1.28 2.91 -3.53
N HIS A 217 -1.59 1.67 -3.86
CA HIS A 217 -0.71 0.52 -3.73
C HIS A 217 -0.99 -0.42 -4.91
N LEU A 218 -0.13 -0.41 -5.93
CA LEU A 218 -0.33 -1.09 -7.20
C LEU A 218 0.06 -2.58 -7.15
N GLU A 219 -0.21 -3.32 -8.22
CA GLU A 219 0.00 -4.77 -8.28
C GLU A 219 1.49 -5.14 -8.25
N ALA A 220 1.82 -6.15 -7.43
CA ALA A 220 3.18 -6.65 -7.23
C ALA A 220 3.48 -7.94 -8.01
N TYR A 221 2.53 -8.88 -8.06
CA TYR A 221 2.78 -10.31 -8.33
C TYR A 221 2.07 -10.84 -9.57
N ASP A 222 1.92 -10.03 -10.62
CA ASP A 222 1.38 -10.47 -11.90
C ASP A 222 2.45 -10.59 -12.99
N ASP A 223 2.05 -11.04 -14.17
CA ASP A 223 2.90 -11.16 -15.36
C ASP A 223 3.11 -9.84 -16.12
N GLY A 224 2.60 -8.71 -15.59
CA GLY A 224 2.71 -7.36 -16.14
C GLY A 224 1.42 -6.83 -16.77
N GLU A 225 0.47 -7.66 -17.17
CA GLU A 225 -0.82 -7.21 -17.72
C GLU A 225 -1.65 -6.44 -16.68
N GLY A 226 -1.66 -6.90 -15.42
CA GLY A 226 -2.34 -6.25 -14.31
C GLY A 226 -1.71 -4.90 -13.97
N LYS A 227 -0.36 -4.83 -13.89
CA LYS A 227 0.37 -3.58 -13.68
C LYS A 227 0.04 -2.54 -14.75
N ALA A 228 0.09 -2.93 -16.03
CA ALA A 228 -0.22 -2.05 -17.15
C ALA A 228 -1.68 -1.56 -17.10
N ALA A 229 -2.64 -2.45 -16.82
CA ALA A 229 -4.06 -2.08 -16.70
C ALA A 229 -4.31 -1.13 -15.52
N GLN A 230 -3.65 -1.33 -14.37
CA GLN A 230 -3.78 -0.46 -13.22
C GLN A 230 -3.14 0.92 -13.47
N THR A 231 -1.98 0.97 -14.11
CA THR A 231 -1.31 2.22 -14.51
C THR A 231 -2.18 3.02 -15.49
N ALA A 232 -2.82 2.34 -16.47
CA ALA A 232 -3.73 3.01 -17.40
C ALA A 232 -4.98 3.56 -16.70
N ALA A 233 -5.53 2.83 -15.73
CA ALA A 233 -6.66 3.30 -14.93
C ALA A 233 -6.29 4.50 -14.07
N LEU A 234 -5.11 4.48 -13.44
CA LEU A 234 -4.55 5.60 -12.68
C LEU A 234 -4.42 6.83 -13.58
N LYS A 235 -3.74 6.72 -14.72
CA LYS A 235 -3.57 7.82 -15.69
C LYS A 235 -4.91 8.45 -16.06
N SER A 236 -5.89 7.63 -16.43
CA SER A 236 -7.22 8.13 -16.80
C SER A 236 -7.92 8.89 -15.67
N PHE A 237 -7.78 8.42 -14.43
CA PHE A 237 -8.32 9.10 -13.27
C PHE A 237 -7.64 10.47 -13.04
N LEU A 238 -6.30 10.50 -13.09
CA LEU A 238 -5.52 11.72 -12.89
C LEU A 238 -5.89 12.80 -13.92
N GLU A 239 -6.00 12.43 -15.21
CA GLU A 239 -6.42 13.32 -16.28
C GLU A 239 -7.82 13.88 -16.05
N GLN A 240 -8.77 13.05 -15.58
CA GLN A 240 -10.13 13.48 -15.28
C GLN A 240 -10.19 14.49 -14.13
N GLU A 241 -9.43 14.26 -13.06
CA GLU A 241 -9.41 15.18 -11.92
C GLU A 241 -8.73 16.51 -12.29
N TYR A 242 -7.63 16.47 -13.01
CA TYR A 242 -6.95 17.68 -13.48
C TYR A 242 -7.81 18.51 -14.44
N ALA A 243 -8.59 17.85 -15.29
CA ALA A 243 -9.51 18.53 -16.22
C ALA A 243 -10.63 19.33 -15.52
N LYS A 244 -10.91 19.02 -14.23
CA LYS A 244 -11.83 19.80 -13.39
C LYS A 244 -11.18 21.08 -12.83
N GLY A 245 -9.87 21.27 -13.02
CA GLY A 245 -9.08 22.38 -12.47
C GLY A 245 -8.43 22.06 -11.13
N ASN A 246 -8.54 20.82 -10.66
CA ASN A 246 -7.98 20.40 -9.38
C ASN A 246 -6.45 20.34 -9.39
N TYR A 247 -5.84 20.45 -8.21
CA TYR A 247 -4.45 20.11 -7.95
C TYR A 247 -4.39 18.63 -7.63
N VAL A 248 -3.62 17.85 -8.39
CA VAL A 248 -3.67 16.38 -8.27
C VAL A 248 -2.30 15.82 -7.96
N ILE A 249 -2.21 15.07 -6.86
CA ILE A 249 -1.00 14.37 -6.42
C ILE A 249 -1.36 12.93 -6.16
N ALA A 250 -0.72 12.00 -6.87
CA ALA A 250 -0.82 10.57 -6.57
C ALA A 250 0.48 10.08 -5.96
N GLY A 251 0.41 9.23 -4.95
CA GLY A 251 1.60 8.68 -4.30
C GLY A 251 1.32 7.38 -3.58
N GLY A 252 2.37 6.63 -3.32
CA GLY A 252 2.27 5.32 -2.67
C GLY A 252 3.33 4.36 -3.15
N ASP A 253 3.04 3.09 -2.95
CA ASP A 253 3.82 1.97 -3.45
C ASP A 253 3.31 1.57 -4.85
N PHE A 254 4.13 1.84 -5.86
CA PHE A 254 3.83 1.54 -7.25
C PHE A 254 4.14 0.08 -7.61
N ASN A 255 4.93 -0.64 -6.81
CA ASN A 255 5.48 -1.97 -7.15
C ASN A 255 6.18 -2.00 -8.52
N GLN A 256 6.60 -0.84 -8.97
CA GLN A 256 7.34 -0.60 -10.19
C GLN A 256 8.45 0.41 -9.90
N THR A 257 9.66 0.15 -10.39
CA THR A 257 10.78 1.06 -10.16
C THR A 257 10.64 2.32 -10.99
N PHE A 258 10.99 3.44 -10.39
CA PHE A 258 11.07 4.74 -11.08
C PHE A 258 12.27 4.80 -12.02
N PRO A 259 12.26 5.71 -13.03
CA PRO A 259 13.39 5.88 -13.97
C PRO A 259 14.73 6.04 -13.24
N GLY A 260 15.77 5.29 -13.68
CA GLY A 260 17.08 5.29 -13.04
C GLY A 260 17.20 4.48 -11.74
N GLY A 261 16.09 3.97 -11.19
CA GLY A 261 16.13 3.16 -9.96
C GLY A 261 16.94 1.88 -10.10
N LEU A 262 16.79 1.17 -11.22
CA LEU A 262 17.59 -0.04 -11.49
C LEU A 262 19.04 0.27 -11.86
N ASP A 263 19.35 1.45 -12.35
CA ASP A 263 20.74 1.88 -12.56
C ASP A 263 21.45 2.06 -11.22
N LYS A 264 20.73 2.57 -10.22
CA LYS A 264 21.23 2.78 -8.86
C LYS A 264 21.26 1.48 -8.04
N TYR A 265 20.21 0.67 -8.16
CA TYR A 265 20.03 -0.59 -7.43
C TYR A 265 19.77 -1.73 -8.43
N PRO A 266 20.82 -2.25 -9.09
CA PRO A 266 20.68 -3.30 -10.11
C PRO A 266 20.17 -4.60 -9.50
N ILE A 267 19.42 -5.37 -10.30
CA ILE A 267 18.89 -6.67 -9.88
C ILE A 267 20.06 -7.63 -9.62
N LYS A 268 20.14 -8.16 -8.40
CA LYS A 268 21.16 -9.11 -7.95
C LYS A 268 20.76 -10.57 -8.24
N ASN A 269 19.47 -10.87 -8.11
CA ASN A 269 18.92 -12.21 -8.38
C ASN A 269 17.54 -12.11 -9.04
N ALA A 270 17.48 -12.37 -10.33
CA ALA A 270 16.23 -12.34 -11.12
C ALA A 270 15.30 -13.56 -10.87
N GLU A 271 15.71 -14.55 -10.07
CA GLU A 271 14.85 -15.68 -9.68
C GLU A 271 13.91 -15.30 -8.50
N LEU A 272 14.22 -14.23 -7.78
CA LEU A 272 13.40 -13.68 -6.72
C LEU A 272 12.47 -12.59 -7.28
N TRP A 273 11.60 -12.04 -6.43
CA TRP A 273 10.71 -10.97 -6.85
C TRP A 273 11.48 -9.77 -7.42
N THR A 274 10.99 -9.23 -8.53
CA THR A 274 11.52 -8.02 -9.16
C THR A 274 10.39 -7.07 -9.52
N PRO A 275 10.56 -5.74 -9.33
CA PRO A 275 9.54 -4.75 -9.69
C PRO A 275 9.37 -4.66 -11.20
N GLY A 276 8.18 -4.20 -11.65
CA GLY A 276 8.03 -3.64 -12.98
C GLY A 276 8.82 -2.33 -13.14
N THR A 277 8.70 -1.67 -14.27
CA THR A 277 9.34 -0.37 -14.53
C THR A 277 8.31 0.68 -14.91
N LEU A 278 8.42 1.88 -14.32
CA LEU A 278 7.71 3.08 -14.75
C LEU A 278 8.52 3.78 -15.84
N ASP A 279 7.82 4.41 -16.77
CA ASP A 279 8.40 5.18 -17.85
C ASP A 279 7.67 6.51 -17.98
N ASP A 280 8.39 7.61 -18.25
CA ASP A 280 7.79 8.96 -18.37
C ASP A 280 6.68 9.03 -19.42
N SER A 281 6.71 8.16 -20.45
CA SER A 281 5.64 8.08 -21.46
C SER A 281 4.28 7.60 -20.90
N MET A 282 4.26 7.01 -19.71
CA MET A 282 3.04 6.64 -18.99
C MET A 282 2.30 7.84 -18.42
N LEU A 283 2.98 9.01 -18.28
CA LEU A 283 2.38 10.21 -17.74
C LEU A 283 1.62 10.99 -18.83
N PRO A 284 0.58 11.74 -18.46
CA PRO A 284 0.01 12.75 -19.33
C PRO A 284 1.00 13.90 -19.59
N ASP A 285 0.78 14.67 -20.65
CA ASP A 285 1.63 15.80 -21.01
C ASP A 285 1.73 16.83 -19.86
N GLY A 286 2.96 17.21 -19.50
CA GLY A 286 3.25 18.18 -18.45
C GLY A 286 3.23 17.64 -17.03
N TRP A 287 2.83 16.40 -16.82
CA TRP A 287 2.95 15.69 -15.54
C TRP A 287 4.37 15.21 -15.30
N ARG A 288 4.70 14.93 -14.06
CA ARG A 288 6.03 14.40 -13.70
C ARG A 288 5.96 13.39 -12.56
N PHE A 289 6.92 12.50 -12.53
CA PHE A 289 7.26 11.76 -11.33
C PHE A 289 8.03 12.62 -10.33
N ALA A 290 7.84 12.36 -9.04
CA ALA A 290 8.66 12.87 -7.95
C ALA A 290 9.08 11.70 -7.07
N TYR A 291 10.35 11.38 -7.06
CA TYR A 291 10.97 10.26 -6.34
C TYR A 291 12.42 10.59 -6.04
N ASP A 292 13.02 9.84 -5.13
CA ASP A 292 14.42 9.99 -4.73
C ASP A 292 15.15 8.65 -4.90
N THR A 293 16.30 8.67 -5.57
CA THR A 293 17.18 7.50 -5.74
C THR A 293 18.40 7.55 -4.83
N SER A 294 18.55 8.55 -3.96
CA SER A 294 19.70 8.69 -3.07
C SER A 294 19.74 7.60 -2.00
N ALA A 295 18.57 7.15 -1.55
CA ALA A 295 18.37 6.01 -0.67
C ALA A 295 17.31 5.05 -1.25
N PRO A 296 17.34 3.76 -0.92
CA PRO A 296 16.34 2.80 -1.37
C PRO A 296 15.02 3.03 -0.63
N THR A 297 13.89 2.92 -1.32
CA THR A 297 12.57 3.01 -0.69
C THR A 297 12.05 1.65 -0.25
N CYS A 298 12.56 0.56 -0.81
CA CYS A 298 12.16 -0.81 -0.47
C CYS A 298 13.34 -1.76 -0.51
N ARG A 299 13.32 -2.78 0.34
CA ARG A 299 14.22 -3.95 0.28
C ARG A 299 13.45 -5.22 -0.05
N LEU A 300 14.11 -6.17 -0.67
CA LEU A 300 13.60 -7.53 -0.74
C LEU A 300 13.70 -8.17 0.65
N ASP A 301 12.57 -8.59 1.21
CA ASP A 301 12.46 -9.12 2.57
C ASP A 301 12.66 -10.65 2.61
N ASN A 302 13.73 -11.15 1.97
CA ASN A 302 14.03 -12.58 1.92
C ASN A 302 14.92 -13.08 3.08
N GLN A 303 15.39 -12.16 3.91
CA GLN A 303 16.19 -12.41 5.12
C GLN A 303 16.13 -11.20 6.04
N PRO A 304 16.37 -11.36 7.37
CA PRO A 304 16.53 -10.23 8.28
C PRO A 304 17.52 -9.19 7.74
N TYR A 305 17.19 -7.92 7.90
CA TYR A 305 18.00 -6.83 7.37
C TYR A 305 19.34 -6.73 8.10
N ASP A 306 20.39 -6.58 7.32
CA ASP A 306 21.75 -6.30 7.80
C ASP A 306 22.34 -5.18 6.93
N ALA A 307 22.49 -4.00 7.52
CA ALA A 307 23.01 -2.81 6.84
C ALA A 307 24.46 -2.97 6.34
N GLU A 308 25.23 -3.87 6.94
CA GLU A 308 26.62 -4.16 6.56
C GLU A 308 26.69 -5.20 5.42
N SER A 309 25.56 -5.80 5.03
CA SER A 309 25.51 -6.86 4.03
C SER A 309 25.18 -6.34 2.64
N ASP A 310 26.05 -6.63 1.68
CA ASP A 310 25.76 -6.40 0.25
C ASP A 310 24.74 -7.40 -0.34
N ALA A 311 24.24 -8.37 0.45
CA ALA A 311 23.34 -9.40 -0.05
C ALA A 311 21.89 -8.89 -0.26
N THR A 312 21.46 -7.88 0.48
CA THR A 312 20.10 -7.33 0.38
C THR A 312 19.89 -6.67 -0.98
N GLN A 313 18.81 -7.04 -1.65
CA GLN A 313 18.35 -6.37 -2.86
C GLN A 313 17.51 -5.15 -2.45
N HIS A 314 17.80 -4.01 -3.05
CA HIS A 314 17.12 -2.75 -2.82
C HIS A 314 16.38 -2.29 -4.07
N TYR A 315 15.33 -1.47 -3.87
CA TYR A 315 14.51 -0.90 -4.94
C TYR A 315 14.11 0.55 -4.63
N VAL A 316 13.67 1.28 -5.66
CA VAL A 316 12.99 2.59 -5.55
C VAL A 316 11.63 2.43 -6.23
N ILE A 317 10.61 2.12 -5.44
CA ILE A 317 9.25 1.80 -5.90
C ILE A 317 8.16 2.66 -5.25
N ASP A 318 8.54 3.49 -4.27
CA ASP A 318 7.67 4.45 -3.60
C ASP A 318 7.99 5.86 -4.07
N GLY A 319 6.97 6.66 -4.31
CA GLY A 319 7.11 8.04 -4.81
C GLY A 319 5.76 8.62 -5.22
N PHE A 320 5.81 9.64 -6.11
CA PHE A 320 4.65 10.44 -6.44
C PHE A 320 4.54 10.76 -7.93
N ILE A 321 3.33 11.13 -8.35
CA ILE A 321 3.00 11.76 -9.64
C ILE A 321 2.35 13.10 -9.35
N LEU A 322 2.81 14.15 -10.02
CA LEU A 322 2.36 15.52 -9.81
C LEU A 322 1.71 16.09 -11.07
N SER A 323 0.56 16.75 -10.92
CA SER A 323 -0.08 17.50 -12.00
C SER A 323 0.69 18.79 -12.37
N PRO A 324 0.48 19.39 -13.57
CA PRO A 324 1.25 20.54 -14.04
C PRO A 324 1.13 21.80 -13.17
N ASN A 325 0.01 21.96 -12.44
CA ASN A 325 -0.24 23.07 -11.51
C ASN A 325 0.36 22.85 -10.11
N VAL A 326 1.12 21.78 -9.93
CA VAL A 326 1.88 21.49 -8.71
C VAL A 326 3.38 21.66 -8.98
N GLU A 327 4.05 22.47 -8.17
CA GLU A 327 5.50 22.68 -8.26
C GLU A 327 6.23 21.77 -7.26
N LEU A 328 7.17 20.96 -7.76
CA LEU A 328 8.04 20.16 -6.90
C LEU A 328 9.09 21.06 -6.24
N THR A 329 9.10 21.10 -4.91
CA THR A 329 10.12 21.80 -4.12
C THR A 329 11.24 20.83 -3.70
N SER A 330 10.89 19.67 -3.14
CA SER A 330 11.85 18.61 -2.83
C SER A 330 11.14 17.27 -2.69
N VAL A 331 11.88 16.19 -2.88
CA VAL A 331 11.47 14.83 -2.53
C VAL A 331 12.65 14.10 -1.94
N GLN A 332 12.46 13.40 -0.82
CA GLN A 332 13.54 12.72 -0.12
C GLN A 332 13.06 11.43 0.53
N THR A 333 13.78 10.35 0.31
CA THR A 333 13.63 9.11 1.06
C THR A 333 14.24 9.27 2.45
N GLN A 334 13.48 8.97 3.48
CA GLN A 334 13.91 8.99 4.88
C GLN A 334 14.49 7.62 5.21
N ASP A 335 15.80 7.45 5.02
CA ASP A 335 16.46 6.17 5.27
C ASP A 335 16.58 5.94 6.79
N ASP A 336 15.66 5.15 7.33
CA ASP A 336 15.67 4.75 8.73
C ASP A 336 16.25 3.34 8.95
N GLY A 337 16.83 2.75 7.91
CA GLY A 337 17.44 1.41 7.94
C GLY A 337 16.42 0.29 8.01
N PHE A 338 15.22 0.47 7.45
CA PHE A 338 14.16 -0.54 7.40
C PHE A 338 13.78 -1.12 8.77
N ARG A 339 13.90 -0.32 9.83
CA ARG A 339 13.71 -0.78 11.22
C ARG A 339 12.30 -1.29 11.49
N PHE A 340 11.28 -0.66 10.89
CA PHE A 340 9.87 -0.90 11.24
C PHE A 340 9.04 -1.44 10.08
N SER A 341 9.56 -1.36 8.85
CA SER A 341 8.95 -1.87 7.60
C SER A 341 10.06 -2.25 6.62
N ASP A 342 9.77 -3.08 5.65
CA ASP A 342 10.60 -3.36 4.47
C ASP A 342 10.62 -2.21 3.46
N HIS A 343 9.89 -1.12 3.76
CA HIS A 343 9.96 0.15 3.06
C HIS A 343 10.46 1.29 3.96
N ASN A 344 11.15 2.25 3.36
CA ASN A 344 11.51 3.54 3.95
C ASN A 344 10.48 4.61 3.56
N PRO A 345 10.12 5.55 4.44
CA PRO A 345 9.21 6.64 4.14
C PRO A 345 9.78 7.59 3.08
N VAL A 346 8.93 8.15 2.23
CA VAL A 346 9.31 9.19 1.25
C VAL A 346 8.53 10.47 1.52
N LEU A 347 9.26 11.55 1.82
CA LEU A 347 8.70 12.87 2.10
C LEU A 347 8.80 13.76 0.86
N LEU A 348 7.67 14.27 0.42
CA LEU A 348 7.50 15.21 -0.69
C LEU A 348 7.15 16.60 -0.16
N ASN A 349 7.79 17.64 -0.66
CA ASN A 349 7.39 19.03 -0.48
C ASN A 349 7.06 19.64 -1.83
N ILE A 350 5.93 20.33 -1.92
CA ILE A 350 5.40 20.94 -3.14
C ILE A 350 4.86 22.34 -2.84
N ARG A 351 4.61 23.09 -3.91
CA ARG A 351 3.82 24.33 -3.87
C ARG A 351 2.64 24.23 -4.83
N LEU A 352 1.46 24.62 -4.38
CA LEU A 352 0.27 24.80 -5.22
C LEU A 352 0.43 26.08 -6.04
N LYS A 353 0.40 26.01 -7.40
CA LYS A 353 0.63 27.19 -8.27
C LYS A 353 -0.63 28.01 -8.43
#